data_97fd8ba85c30e793621f8a9405d69c29
#
_entry.id   97fd8ba85c30e793621f8a9405d69c29
#
_cell.length_a   1.000
_cell.length_b   1.000
_cell.length_c   1.000
_cell.angle_alpha   90.00
_cell.angle_beta   90.00
_cell.angle_gamma   90.00
#
_symmetry.space_group_name_H-M   'P 1'
#
loop_
_entity.id
_entity.type
_entity.pdbx_description
1 polymer ?
#
loop_
_entity_poly.entity_id
_entity_poly.type
_entity_poly.pdbx_seq_one_letter_code
_entity_poly.pdbx_strand_id
1 'polypeptide(L)'
;MPLAFPNVGIQSLNMRLRRVVAVSESPFTLDTQTYVHQGARWECEVTLPPLSHSEARAVEAFIIGLKGREGTFTFGNPLHTSSATATTSGVTTIRSESLTATGSAVSAGDYFQLGDYLYMVTVGKASGSGTIEFQPPLRAQAASGSVLDFTLPKSLWRMASNDIGWSISTASHYGFTLAFTEAL
;
A
#
# COMPACT_ATOMS: atom_id res chain seq x y z
N MET A 1 -4.96 18.78 1.37
CA MET A 1 -4.71 17.82 2.45
C MET A 1 -5.40 16.53 2.06
N PRO A 2 -4.74 15.36 2.05
CA PRO A 2 -5.40 14.11 1.70
C PRO A 2 -6.52 13.80 2.70
N LEU A 3 -7.63 13.27 2.21
CA LEU A 3 -8.74 12.83 3.04
C LEU A 3 -8.32 11.58 3.84
N ALA A 4 -8.90 11.40 5.02
CA ALA A 4 -8.76 10.16 5.74
C ALA A 4 -9.87 9.18 5.32
N PHE A 5 -9.54 7.90 5.16
CA PHE A 5 -10.54 6.87 4.93
C PHE A 5 -11.49 6.80 6.14
N PRO A 6 -12.82 6.71 5.94
CA PRO A 6 -13.79 6.64 7.02
C PRO A 6 -13.50 5.48 7.98
N ASN A 7 -13.71 5.70 9.26
CA ASN A 7 -13.54 4.66 10.27
C ASN A 7 -14.75 3.72 10.29
N VAL A 8 -14.82 2.87 9.26
CA VAL A 8 -15.84 1.81 9.13
C VAL A 8 -15.14 0.46 9.11
N GLY A 9 -15.84 -0.58 9.55
CA GLY A 9 -15.32 -1.93 9.48
C GLY A 9 -14.95 -2.33 8.05
N ILE A 10 -13.99 -3.25 7.91
CA ILE A 10 -13.61 -3.84 6.63
C ILE A 10 -13.95 -5.32 6.67
N GLN A 11 -14.75 -5.79 5.72
CA GLN A 11 -15.12 -7.19 5.58
C GLN A 11 -14.00 -8.00 4.91
N SER A 12 -13.45 -7.45 3.82
CA SER A 12 -12.32 -8.06 3.13
C SER A 12 -11.39 -7.00 2.53
N LEU A 13 -10.12 -7.32 2.54
CA LEU A 13 -9.05 -6.49 1.98
C LEU A 13 -8.18 -7.38 1.08
N ASN A 14 -8.10 -7.04 -0.19
CA ASN A 14 -7.25 -7.71 -1.16
C ASN A 14 -6.19 -6.69 -1.64
N MET A 15 -4.95 -6.88 -1.21
CA MET A 15 -3.81 -6.06 -1.62
C MET A 15 -2.93 -6.82 -2.59
N ARG A 16 -2.51 -6.16 -3.66
CA ARG A 16 -1.58 -6.72 -4.64
C ARG A 16 -0.55 -5.69 -5.06
N LEU A 17 0.67 -6.17 -5.29
CA LEU A 17 1.73 -5.39 -5.90
C LEU A 17 1.78 -5.71 -7.40
N ARG A 18 1.41 -4.74 -8.23
CA ARG A 18 1.54 -4.86 -9.68
C ARG A 18 2.94 -4.45 -10.09
N ARG A 19 3.64 -5.33 -10.83
CA ARG A 19 4.96 -5.06 -11.43
C ARG A 19 4.86 -5.13 -12.96
N VAL A 20 5.76 -4.42 -13.63
CA VAL A 20 5.88 -4.45 -15.08
C VAL A 20 7.13 -5.23 -15.44
N VAL A 21 6.93 -6.46 -15.94
CA VAL A 21 7.99 -7.34 -16.38
C VAL A 21 7.60 -7.86 -17.77
N ALA A 22 8.49 -7.72 -18.74
CA ALA A 22 8.33 -8.35 -20.04
C ALA A 22 9.13 -9.65 -20.08
N VAL A 23 8.48 -10.72 -20.52
CA VAL A 23 9.11 -12.03 -20.71
C VAL A 23 8.94 -12.41 -22.17
N SER A 24 10.03 -12.73 -22.84
CA SER A 24 10.06 -13.27 -24.20
C SER A 24 10.62 -14.68 -24.15
N GLU A 25 9.93 -15.61 -24.79
CA GLU A 25 10.31 -17.03 -24.85
C GLU A 25 10.58 -17.43 -26.29
N SER A 26 11.67 -18.14 -26.52
CA SER A 26 11.99 -18.71 -27.83
C SER A 26 11.08 -19.91 -28.10
N PRO A 27 10.32 -19.94 -29.21
CA PRO A 27 9.45 -21.06 -29.53
C PRO A 27 10.22 -22.36 -29.91
N PHE A 28 11.53 -22.25 -30.12
CA PHE A 28 12.36 -23.39 -30.56
C PHE A 28 13.15 -24.03 -29.41
N THR A 29 13.67 -23.20 -28.50
CA THR A 29 14.55 -23.68 -27.40
C THR A 29 13.90 -23.54 -26.03
N LEU A 30 12.76 -22.86 -25.93
CA LEU A 30 12.08 -22.47 -24.68
C LEU A 30 12.95 -21.60 -23.76
N ASP A 31 14.07 -21.06 -24.28
CA ASP A 31 14.87 -20.12 -23.52
C ASP A 31 14.09 -18.83 -23.29
N THR A 32 14.13 -18.32 -22.07
CA THR A 32 13.39 -17.14 -21.66
C THR A 32 14.33 -15.95 -21.48
N GLN A 33 13.94 -14.81 -22.05
CA GLN A 33 14.56 -13.52 -21.81
C GLN A 33 13.61 -12.65 -20.99
N THR A 34 14.08 -12.18 -19.83
CA THR A 34 13.29 -11.34 -18.91
C THR A 34 13.80 -9.92 -18.92
N TYR A 35 12.93 -8.97 -19.19
CA TYR A 35 13.22 -7.55 -19.08
C TYR A 35 12.37 -6.91 -17.98
N VAL A 36 13.04 -6.47 -16.90
CA VAL A 36 12.38 -5.90 -15.72
C VAL A 36 12.29 -4.39 -15.88
N HIS A 37 11.07 -3.86 -15.94
CA HIS A 37 10.82 -2.44 -15.86
C HIS A 37 10.68 -2.00 -14.40
N GLN A 38 11.03 -0.76 -14.12
CA GLN A 38 11.00 -0.22 -12.74
C GLN A 38 9.60 0.13 -12.23
N GLY A 39 8.56 -0.08 -13.07
CA GLY A 39 7.17 0.18 -12.71
C GLY A 39 6.65 -0.85 -11.72
N ALA A 40 6.35 -0.40 -10.51
CA ALA A 40 5.63 -1.20 -9.52
C ALA A 40 4.69 -0.28 -8.74
N ARG A 41 3.48 -0.73 -8.40
CA ARG A 41 2.55 0.02 -7.54
C ARG A 41 1.63 -0.92 -6.78
N TRP A 42 1.20 -0.47 -5.63
CA TRP A 42 0.17 -1.14 -4.87
C TRP A 42 -1.21 -0.91 -5.50
N GLU A 43 -1.99 -1.95 -5.53
CA GLU A 43 -3.41 -1.93 -5.87
C GLU A 43 -4.16 -2.64 -4.75
N CYS A 44 -5.34 -2.13 -4.41
CA CYS A 44 -6.12 -2.62 -3.28
C CYS A 44 -7.60 -2.65 -3.64
N GLU A 45 -8.28 -3.71 -3.23
CA GLU A 45 -9.73 -3.83 -3.28
C GLU A 45 -10.26 -4.06 -1.88
N VAL A 46 -11.19 -3.22 -1.47
CA VAL A 46 -11.80 -3.22 -0.13
C VAL A 46 -13.28 -3.47 -0.26
N THR A 47 -13.80 -4.48 0.41
CA THR A 47 -15.22 -4.71 0.59
C THR A 47 -15.59 -4.35 2.02
N LEU A 48 -16.59 -3.49 2.16
CA LEU A 48 -17.13 -3.11 3.45
C LEU A 48 -18.25 -4.09 3.85
N PRO A 49 -18.46 -4.33 5.15
CA PRO A 49 -19.62 -5.07 5.61
C PRO A 49 -20.92 -4.32 5.26
N PRO A 50 -22.07 -4.95 5.32
CA PRO A 50 -23.34 -4.24 5.20
C PRO A 50 -23.43 -3.10 6.23
N LEU A 51 -23.43 -1.87 5.75
CA LEU A 51 -23.43 -0.67 6.59
C LEU A 51 -24.84 -0.20 6.89
N SER A 52 -25.03 0.38 8.06
CA SER A 52 -26.24 1.13 8.41
C SER A 52 -26.31 2.44 7.60
N HIS A 53 -27.48 3.05 7.53
CA HIS A 53 -27.68 4.31 6.81
C HIS A 53 -26.74 5.43 7.28
N SER A 54 -26.47 5.52 8.60
CA SER A 54 -25.58 6.56 9.15
C SER A 54 -24.10 6.37 8.76
N GLU A 55 -23.62 5.13 8.76
CA GLU A 55 -22.25 4.79 8.35
C GLU A 55 -22.08 4.95 6.83
N ALA A 56 -23.06 4.50 6.06
CA ALA A 56 -23.05 4.62 4.61
C ALA A 56 -22.92 6.07 4.14
N ARG A 57 -23.63 7.02 4.77
CA ARG A 57 -23.52 8.45 4.45
C ARG A 57 -22.10 8.99 4.59
N ALA A 58 -21.35 8.54 5.57
CA ALA A 58 -19.95 8.95 5.73
C ALA A 58 -19.07 8.43 4.59
N VAL A 59 -19.31 7.18 4.17
CA VAL A 59 -18.60 6.56 3.04
C VAL A 59 -19.00 7.23 1.73
N GLU A 60 -20.29 7.50 1.49
CA GLU A 60 -20.79 8.21 0.31
C GLU A 60 -20.18 9.61 0.19
N ALA A 61 -20.19 10.37 1.29
CA ALA A 61 -19.62 11.71 1.32
C ALA A 61 -18.10 11.68 1.04
N PHE A 62 -17.40 10.71 1.59
CA PHE A 62 -15.98 10.49 1.32
C PHE A 62 -15.72 10.22 -0.16
N ILE A 63 -16.44 9.26 -0.75
CA ILE A 63 -16.28 8.85 -2.15
C ILE A 63 -16.57 10.02 -3.09
N ILE A 64 -17.67 10.72 -2.88
CA ILE A 64 -18.05 11.90 -3.70
C ILE A 64 -17.02 13.01 -3.53
N GLY A 65 -16.51 13.21 -2.30
CA GLY A 65 -15.48 14.21 -1.99
C GLY A 65 -14.15 13.97 -2.69
N LEU A 66 -13.83 12.71 -3.06
CA LEU A 66 -12.65 12.36 -3.84
C LEU A 66 -12.75 12.76 -5.32
N LYS A 67 -13.94 13.03 -5.84
CA LYS A 67 -14.16 13.39 -7.25
C LYS A 67 -13.52 12.39 -8.22
N GLY A 68 -13.79 11.11 -7.99
CA GLY A 68 -13.18 10.03 -8.75
C GLY A 68 -11.67 9.89 -8.48
N ARG A 69 -10.88 9.89 -9.54
CA ARG A 69 -9.42 9.69 -9.46
C ARG A 69 -8.62 10.97 -9.15
N GLU A 70 -9.29 12.13 -9.00
CA GLU A 70 -8.62 13.40 -8.71
C GLU A 70 -8.07 13.42 -7.28
N GLY A 71 -8.91 13.11 -6.31
CA GLY A 71 -8.56 13.16 -4.90
C GLY A 71 -7.65 12.03 -4.44
N THR A 72 -6.88 12.32 -3.40
CA THR A 72 -6.04 11.33 -2.72
C THR A 72 -6.45 11.21 -1.26
N PHE A 73 -6.23 10.04 -0.68
CA PHE A 73 -6.52 9.76 0.72
C PHE A 73 -5.45 8.83 1.30
N THR A 74 -5.35 8.82 2.61
CA THR A 74 -4.42 7.93 3.32
C THR A 74 -5.13 6.64 3.72
N PHE A 75 -4.52 5.51 3.39
CA PHE A 75 -5.02 4.18 3.76
C PHE A 75 -3.85 3.21 3.96
N GLY A 76 -4.03 2.22 4.82
CA GLY A 76 -3.08 1.15 5.08
C GLY A 76 -3.81 -0.12 5.49
N ASN A 77 -3.08 -1.21 5.67
CA ASN A 77 -3.66 -2.47 6.12
C ASN A 77 -4.04 -2.37 7.61
N PRO A 78 -5.32 -2.36 7.96
CA PRO A 78 -5.75 -2.21 9.36
C PRO A 78 -5.47 -3.45 10.22
N LEU A 79 -5.19 -4.59 9.59
CA LEU A 79 -4.86 -5.85 10.28
C LEU A 79 -3.35 -6.03 10.47
N HIS A 80 -2.55 -5.11 9.92
CA HIS A 80 -1.11 -5.15 10.16
C HIS A 80 -0.82 -4.65 11.57
N THR A 81 -0.18 -5.49 12.35
CA THR A 81 0.29 -5.16 13.70
C THR A 81 1.77 -5.49 13.80
N SER A 82 2.59 -4.49 13.97
CA SER A 82 4.00 -4.65 14.28
C SER A 82 4.41 -3.61 15.32
N SER A 83 5.22 -4.02 16.28
CA SER A 83 5.81 -3.12 17.27
C SER A 83 7.26 -2.75 16.92
N ALA A 84 7.70 -3.09 15.72
CA ALA A 84 9.05 -2.77 15.28
C ALA A 84 9.25 -1.25 15.21
N THR A 85 10.41 -0.81 15.64
CA THR A 85 10.87 0.58 15.54
C THR A 85 12.25 0.58 14.91
N ALA A 86 12.41 1.28 13.81
CA ALA A 86 13.70 1.40 13.16
C ALA A 86 13.84 2.75 12.47
N THR A 87 15.08 3.18 12.30
CA THR A 87 15.44 4.37 11.53
C THR A 87 16.48 4.01 10.49
N THR A 88 16.50 4.73 9.39
CA THR A 88 17.52 4.55 8.35
C THR A 88 18.90 4.91 8.86
N SER A 89 19.89 4.07 8.54
CA SER A 89 21.30 4.34 8.83
C SER A 89 22.04 4.64 7.53
N GLY A 90 22.23 5.93 7.26
CA GLY A 90 22.77 6.41 6.00
C GLY A 90 21.69 6.83 4.99
N VAL A 91 22.15 7.50 3.95
CA VAL A 91 21.31 7.94 2.84
C VAL A 91 21.09 6.78 1.87
N THR A 92 19.83 6.51 1.53
CA THR A 92 19.50 5.51 0.52
C THR A 92 18.88 6.19 -0.69
N THR A 93 19.40 5.89 -1.87
CA THR A 93 18.97 6.51 -3.12
C THR A 93 17.59 6.01 -3.57
N ILE A 94 16.90 6.82 -4.34
CA ILE A 94 15.67 6.42 -5.03
C ILE A 94 15.90 5.14 -5.85
N ARG A 95 14.87 4.29 -5.95
CA ARG A 95 14.85 2.99 -6.65
C ARG A 95 15.69 1.88 -6.01
N SER A 96 16.26 2.12 -4.83
CA SER A 96 16.85 1.05 -4.06
C SER A 96 15.79 0.07 -3.55
N GLU A 97 16.11 -1.21 -3.54
CA GLU A 97 15.27 -2.28 -2.98
C GLU A 97 15.79 -2.76 -1.62
N SER A 98 16.82 -2.12 -1.12
CA SER A 98 17.43 -2.38 0.19
C SER A 98 17.85 -1.09 0.86
N LEU A 99 17.86 -1.08 2.18
CA LEU A 99 18.40 0.00 3.00
C LEU A 99 18.98 -0.56 4.31
N THR A 100 19.94 0.17 4.86
CA THR A 100 20.45 -0.13 6.20
C THR A 100 19.57 0.57 7.23
N ALA A 101 19.11 -0.18 8.21
CA ALA A 101 18.28 0.34 9.30
C ALA A 101 18.84 -0.06 10.66
N THR A 102 18.67 0.82 11.64
CA THR A 102 19.03 0.59 13.05
C THR A 102 17.77 0.63 13.90
N GLY A 103 17.63 -0.33 14.81
CA GLY A 103 16.47 -0.43 15.69
C GLY A 103 16.16 -1.87 16.07
N SER A 104 14.88 -2.15 16.36
CA SER A 104 14.41 -3.49 16.71
C SER A 104 14.53 -4.47 15.54
N ALA A 105 14.32 -5.76 15.82
CA ALA A 105 14.21 -6.79 14.79
C ALA A 105 13.03 -6.48 13.88
N VAL A 106 13.18 -6.76 12.60
CA VAL A 106 12.17 -6.59 11.55
C VAL A 106 12.06 -7.92 10.80
N SER A 107 10.85 -8.39 10.60
CA SER A 107 10.59 -9.68 9.96
C SER A 107 10.17 -9.52 8.50
N ALA A 108 10.44 -10.54 7.68
CA ALA A 108 9.87 -10.61 6.35
C ALA A 108 8.34 -10.67 6.44
N GLY A 109 7.66 -9.90 5.58
CA GLY A 109 6.21 -9.73 5.61
C GLY A 109 5.74 -8.50 6.39
N ASP A 110 6.60 -7.86 7.20
CA ASP A 110 6.25 -6.59 7.83
C ASP A 110 6.06 -5.50 6.80
N TYR A 111 5.03 -4.67 7.00
CA TYR A 111 4.84 -3.45 6.24
C TYR A 111 5.45 -2.29 6.99
N PHE A 112 6.02 -1.35 6.26
CA PHE A 112 6.47 -0.08 6.82
C PHE A 112 6.14 1.09 5.90
N GLN A 113 5.96 2.23 6.53
CA GLN A 113 5.81 3.51 5.84
C GLN A 113 7.11 4.28 5.91
N LEU A 114 7.51 4.86 4.79
CA LEU A 114 8.59 5.84 4.71
C LEU A 114 8.11 7.02 3.85
N GLY A 115 7.93 8.18 4.50
CA GLY A 115 7.23 9.30 3.88
C GLY A 115 5.75 8.97 3.61
N ASP A 116 5.32 9.16 2.38
CA ASP A 116 3.93 8.88 1.95
C ASP A 116 3.76 7.51 1.28
N TYR A 117 4.76 6.64 1.35
CA TYR A 117 4.80 5.39 0.60
C TYR A 117 4.85 4.17 1.50
N LEU A 118 4.19 3.11 1.05
CA LEU A 118 4.11 1.82 1.71
C LEU A 118 5.07 0.82 1.07
N TYR A 119 5.78 0.10 1.92
CA TYR A 119 6.72 -0.94 1.53
C TYR A 119 6.47 -2.22 2.34
N MET A 120 6.78 -3.36 1.76
CA MET A 120 6.76 -4.66 2.45
C MET A 120 8.16 -5.23 2.50
N VAL A 121 8.60 -5.65 3.66
CA VAL A 121 9.89 -6.28 3.89
C VAL A 121 9.91 -7.68 3.28
N THR A 122 10.91 -7.95 2.45
CA THR A 122 11.14 -9.28 1.84
C THR A 122 12.25 -10.04 2.58
N VAL A 123 13.28 -9.31 3.06
CA VAL A 123 14.32 -9.87 3.92
C VAL A 123 14.47 -8.98 5.15
N GLY A 124 14.17 -9.55 6.30
CA GLY A 124 14.25 -8.86 7.59
C GLY A 124 15.67 -8.79 8.15
N LYS A 125 15.80 -8.18 9.35
CA LYS A 125 17.04 -8.08 10.10
C LYS A 125 16.83 -8.39 11.58
N ALA A 126 17.89 -8.83 12.25
CA ALA A 126 17.92 -8.92 13.71
C ALA A 126 17.92 -7.51 14.36
N SER A 127 17.75 -7.46 15.68
CA SER A 127 17.92 -6.24 16.47
C SER A 127 19.32 -5.65 16.29
N GLY A 128 19.41 -4.33 16.29
CA GLY A 128 20.63 -3.57 16.05
C GLY A 128 20.66 -2.94 14.66
N SER A 129 21.85 -2.79 14.08
CA SER A 129 22.05 -2.29 12.71
C SER A 129 22.10 -3.45 11.73
N GLY A 130 21.42 -3.33 10.60
CA GLY A 130 21.41 -4.36 9.55
C GLY A 130 20.68 -3.87 8.30
N THR A 131 20.86 -4.62 7.22
CA THR A 131 20.19 -4.35 5.96
C THR A 131 18.82 -5.04 5.94
N ILE A 132 17.79 -4.34 5.49
CA ILE A 132 16.50 -4.89 5.12
C ILE A 132 16.31 -4.79 3.61
N GLU A 133 15.69 -5.79 3.01
CA GLU A 133 15.24 -5.74 1.63
C GLU A 133 13.72 -5.61 1.60
N PHE A 134 13.19 -4.92 0.62
CA PHE A 134 11.76 -4.60 0.56
C PHE A 134 11.27 -4.37 -0.87
N GLN A 135 9.97 -4.39 -1.03
CA GLN A 135 9.26 -4.07 -2.27
C GLN A 135 8.07 -3.15 -1.98
N PRO A 136 7.73 -2.27 -2.92
CA PRO A 136 8.41 -1.90 -4.16
C PRO A 136 9.73 -1.14 -3.92
N PRO A 137 10.49 -0.81 -4.97
CA PRO A 137 11.69 0.03 -4.86
C PRO A 137 11.37 1.41 -4.28
N LEU A 138 12.32 2.04 -3.59
CA LEU A 138 12.14 3.38 -2.98
C LEU A 138 11.62 4.41 -4.00
N ARG A 139 10.55 5.10 -3.61
CA ARG A 139 9.91 6.16 -4.42
C ARG A 139 10.61 7.50 -4.29
N ALA A 140 11.24 7.73 -3.16
CA ALA A 140 11.98 8.94 -2.84
C ALA A 140 13.27 8.57 -2.13
N GLN A 141 14.24 9.46 -2.17
CA GLN A 141 15.48 9.31 -1.40
C GLN A 141 15.17 9.27 0.10
N ALA A 142 15.72 8.31 0.81
CA ALA A 142 15.65 8.26 2.26
C ALA A 142 16.87 8.94 2.87
N ALA A 143 16.64 9.94 3.69
CA ALA A 143 17.72 10.58 4.46
C ALA A 143 18.14 9.66 5.62
N SER A 144 19.37 9.85 6.11
CA SER A 144 19.80 9.19 7.33
C SER A 144 18.98 9.64 8.53
N GLY A 145 18.57 8.71 9.38
CA GLY A 145 17.72 8.98 10.54
C GLY A 145 16.22 9.07 10.23
N SER A 146 15.79 8.81 8.98
CA SER A 146 14.36 8.75 8.65
C SER A 146 13.69 7.60 9.40
N VAL A 147 12.54 7.89 10.02
CA VAL A 147 11.77 6.88 10.76
C VAL A 147 11.06 5.96 9.78
N LEU A 148 11.18 4.66 10.03
CA LEU A 148 10.39 3.62 9.38
C LEU A 148 9.22 3.29 10.31
N ASP A 149 7.99 3.69 9.92
CA ASP A 149 6.80 3.43 10.73
C ASP A 149 6.23 2.05 10.38
N PHE A 150 6.34 1.13 11.33
CA PHE A 150 5.81 -0.22 11.26
C PHE A 150 4.47 -0.38 11.99
N THR A 151 4.09 0.59 12.82
CA THR A 151 2.94 0.44 13.72
C THR A 151 1.63 0.57 12.96
N LEU A 152 1.49 1.63 12.18
CA LEU A 152 0.31 1.90 11.36
C LEU A 152 0.71 2.41 9.98
N PRO A 153 1.43 1.59 9.20
CA PRO A 153 1.96 2.01 7.92
C PRO A 153 0.83 2.32 6.94
N LYS A 154 0.88 3.50 6.36
CA LYS A 154 -0.10 4.02 5.39
C LYS A 154 0.62 4.52 4.16
N SER A 155 -0.11 4.63 3.07
CA SER A 155 0.34 5.37 1.88
C SER A 155 -0.79 6.23 1.33
N LEU A 156 -0.46 7.02 0.33
CA LEU A 156 -1.43 7.79 -0.42
C LEU A 156 -2.08 6.91 -1.50
N TRP A 157 -3.39 6.96 -1.55
CA TRP A 157 -4.20 6.21 -2.50
C TRP A 157 -5.13 7.13 -3.27
N ARG A 158 -5.57 6.66 -4.42
CA ARG A 158 -6.65 7.25 -5.21
C ARG A 158 -7.59 6.15 -5.70
N MET A 159 -8.79 6.52 -6.10
CA MET A 159 -9.73 5.58 -6.71
C MET A 159 -9.14 4.98 -7.99
N ALA A 160 -9.38 3.69 -8.22
CA ALA A 160 -8.95 3.00 -9.45
C ALA A 160 -9.77 3.41 -10.67
N SER A 161 -11.05 3.81 -10.47
CA SER A 161 -11.98 4.25 -11.51
C SER A 161 -12.60 5.61 -11.15
N ASN A 162 -13.06 6.31 -12.18
CA ASN A 162 -13.93 7.49 -12.01
C ASN A 162 -15.39 7.10 -11.79
N ASP A 163 -15.75 5.87 -12.18
CA ASP A 163 -17.09 5.32 -11.97
C ASP A 163 -17.17 4.70 -10.58
N ILE A 164 -18.06 5.21 -9.78
CA ILE A 164 -18.24 4.81 -8.39
C ILE A 164 -19.71 4.48 -8.19
N GLY A 165 -19.96 3.29 -7.66
CA GLY A 165 -21.31 2.82 -7.37
C GLY A 165 -21.36 2.09 -6.04
N TRP A 166 -22.55 2.03 -5.48
CA TRP A 166 -22.87 1.23 -4.30
C TRP A 166 -24.25 0.60 -4.46
N SER A 167 -24.51 -0.44 -3.70
CA SER A 167 -25.79 -1.12 -3.70
C SER A 167 -26.57 -0.83 -2.42
N ILE A 168 -27.89 -0.75 -2.55
CA ILE A 168 -28.79 -0.60 -1.40
C ILE A 168 -29.77 -1.77 -1.43
N SER A 169 -29.83 -2.54 -0.35
CA SER A 169 -30.79 -3.63 -0.21
C SER A 169 -32.13 -3.13 0.31
N THR A 170 -33.18 -3.92 0.09
CA THR A 170 -34.54 -3.64 0.62
C THR A 170 -34.58 -3.59 2.16
N ALA A 171 -33.60 -4.18 2.84
CA ALA A 171 -33.44 -4.13 4.29
C ALA A 171 -32.64 -2.88 4.77
N SER A 172 -32.46 -1.88 3.92
CA SER A 172 -31.71 -0.63 4.20
C SER A 172 -30.24 -0.88 4.58
N HIS A 173 -29.62 -1.93 4.06
CA HIS A 173 -28.21 -2.16 4.17
C HIS A 173 -27.49 -1.72 2.90
N TYR A 174 -26.35 -1.05 3.09
CA TYR A 174 -25.52 -0.50 2.02
C TYR A 174 -24.28 -1.37 1.83
N GLY A 175 -24.03 -1.78 0.59
CA GLY A 175 -22.85 -2.54 0.21
C GLY A 175 -21.88 -1.71 -0.63
N PHE A 176 -20.61 -1.69 -0.25
CA PHE A 176 -19.55 -0.98 -0.95
C PHE A 176 -18.41 -1.94 -1.27
N THR A 177 -17.99 -1.94 -2.53
CA THR A 177 -16.73 -2.54 -2.97
C THR A 177 -15.93 -1.45 -3.68
N LEU A 178 -14.78 -1.13 -3.13
CA LEU A 178 -13.97 0.01 -3.53
C LEU A 178 -12.59 -0.48 -3.99
N ALA A 179 -12.19 -0.06 -5.19
CA ALA A 179 -10.88 -0.37 -5.73
C ALA A 179 -9.98 0.89 -5.72
N PHE A 180 -8.76 0.72 -5.21
CA PHE A 180 -7.79 1.79 -5.05
C PHE A 180 -6.47 1.47 -5.73
N THR A 181 -5.78 2.50 -6.16
CA THR A 181 -4.39 2.41 -6.64
C THR A 181 -3.52 3.38 -5.86
N GLU A 182 -2.28 2.97 -5.58
CA GLU A 182 -1.28 3.85 -4.97
C GLU A 182 -1.14 5.14 -5.80
N ALA A 183 -1.14 6.28 -5.12
CA ALA A 183 -0.93 7.59 -5.73
C ALA A 183 0.58 7.88 -5.75
N LEU A 184 1.18 7.78 -6.92
CA LEU A 184 2.61 8.02 -7.19
C LEU A 184 2.82 9.44 -7.72
#